data_d86d1193d16e551bc8540727a6fffd26
#
_entry.id   d86d1193d16e551bc8540727a6fffd26
#
_cell.length_a   1.000
_cell.length_b   1.000
_cell.length_c   1.000
_cell.angle_alpha   90.00
_cell.angle_beta   90.00
_cell.angle_gamma   90.00
#
_symmetry.space_group_name_H-M   'P 1'
#
loop_
_entity.id
_entity.type
_entity.pdbx_description
1 polymer ?
#
loop_
_entity_poly.entity_id
_entity_poly.type
_entity_poly.pdbx_seq_one_letter_code
_entity_poly.pdbx_strand_id
1 'polypeptide(L)'
;MAFGALVIGDEILVGKRQDKHLGFIIQALASRGLRLAWAEYHGDDPERLTAALARTFASGDVVFSFGGIGATPDDHTRQCAAAALGLGLALHADAEREIRGRFGAETTPQRLKMGEFPAGAEIIPNPFNRIPGFALREHWFVPGFPQMAWPMTEWVLDTKYRHLFDRDRWAEASVIVYELPESTIAPLMEEVNARYKGLKAFSLPSMGEGGARRHIELGVRGAPAEVGPAMDDVRRGVERLGGRYK
;
A
#
# COMPACT_ATOMS: atom_id res chain seq x y z
N MET A 1 -12.19 2.85 -7.73
CA MET A 1 -11.41 1.73 -7.15
C MET A 1 -9.97 2.19 -7.06
N ALA A 2 -9.46 2.34 -5.86
CA ALA A 2 -8.06 2.68 -5.58
C ALA A 2 -7.41 1.52 -4.81
N PHE A 3 -6.08 1.55 -4.65
CA PHE A 3 -5.36 0.58 -3.81
C PHE A 3 -5.03 1.23 -2.48
N GLY A 4 -5.39 0.57 -1.38
CA GLY A 4 -5.10 0.96 -0.01
C GLY A 4 -4.29 -0.09 0.74
N ALA A 5 -3.67 0.31 1.84
CA ALA A 5 -2.95 -0.58 2.73
C ALA A 5 -3.30 -0.32 4.20
N LEU A 6 -3.46 -1.39 4.96
CA LEU A 6 -3.56 -1.37 6.41
C LEU A 6 -2.35 -2.11 6.99
N VAL A 7 -1.61 -1.49 7.89
CA VAL A 7 -0.53 -2.12 8.65
C VAL A 7 -0.99 -2.21 10.10
N ILE A 8 -1.08 -3.43 10.61
CA ILE A 8 -1.69 -3.72 11.92
C ILE A 8 -0.65 -4.34 12.84
N GLY A 9 -0.50 -3.78 14.02
CA GLY A 9 0.36 -4.26 15.08
C GLY A 9 0.81 -3.14 16.02
N ASP A 10 0.60 -3.33 17.31
CA ASP A 10 1.03 -2.41 18.36
C ASP A 10 2.56 -2.21 18.36
N GLU A 11 3.33 -3.26 18.02
CA GLU A 11 4.79 -3.20 17.97
C GLU A 11 5.33 -2.21 16.92
N ILE A 12 4.54 -1.93 15.89
CA ILE A 12 4.88 -0.90 14.89
C ILE A 12 4.61 0.48 15.49
N LEU A 13 3.44 0.67 16.11
CA LEU A 13 3.03 1.97 16.66
C LEU A 13 3.91 2.41 17.84
N VAL A 14 4.40 1.47 18.66
CA VAL A 14 5.32 1.78 19.76
C VAL A 14 6.80 1.77 19.36
N GLY A 15 7.11 1.60 18.07
CA GLY A 15 8.47 1.65 17.54
C GLY A 15 9.35 0.45 17.90
N LYS A 16 8.81 -0.65 18.42
CA LYS A 16 9.57 -1.88 18.69
C LYS A 16 9.99 -2.61 17.42
N ARG A 17 9.21 -2.44 16.36
CA ARG A 17 9.52 -2.93 15.00
C ARG A 17 9.33 -1.81 14.00
N GLN A 18 10.19 -1.78 13.00
CA GLN A 18 10.03 -0.90 11.86
C GLN A 18 9.14 -1.58 10.83
N ASP A 19 8.14 -0.87 10.33
CA ASP A 19 7.34 -1.32 9.20
C ASP A 19 8.19 -1.49 7.94
N LYS A 20 7.93 -2.58 7.22
CA LYS A 20 8.52 -2.90 5.91
C LYS A 20 7.47 -3.11 4.83
N HIS A 21 6.19 -3.15 5.21
CA HIS A 21 5.10 -3.45 4.29
C HIS A 21 4.73 -2.26 3.43
N LEU A 22 4.73 -1.03 3.98
CA LEU A 22 4.43 0.17 3.20
C LEU A 22 5.40 0.36 2.04
N GLY A 23 6.70 0.26 2.29
CA GLY A 23 7.72 0.35 1.23
C GLY A 23 7.57 -0.74 0.18
N PHE A 24 7.29 -1.97 0.61
CA PHE A 24 7.06 -3.10 -0.28
C PHE A 24 5.83 -2.90 -1.17
N ILE A 25 4.65 -2.58 -0.61
CA ILE A 25 3.41 -2.47 -1.40
C ILE A 25 3.48 -1.31 -2.40
N ILE A 26 4.15 -0.20 -2.05
CA ILE A 26 4.41 0.90 -2.99
C ILE A 26 5.21 0.38 -4.20
N GLN A 27 6.30 -0.36 -3.97
CA GLN A 27 7.13 -0.90 -5.04
C GLN A 27 6.43 -2.00 -5.85
N ALA A 28 5.71 -2.90 -5.18
CA ALA A 28 4.96 -3.98 -5.82
C ALA A 28 3.86 -3.46 -6.75
N LEU A 29 3.17 -2.41 -6.36
CA LEU A 29 2.19 -1.72 -7.21
C LEU A 29 2.87 -0.96 -8.34
N ALA A 30 3.90 -0.17 -8.04
CA ALA A 30 4.60 0.65 -9.02
C ALA A 30 5.23 -0.18 -10.15
N SER A 31 5.83 -1.34 -9.84
CA SER A 31 6.38 -2.27 -10.84
C SER A 31 5.35 -2.85 -11.79
N ARG A 32 4.06 -2.72 -11.46
CA ARG A 32 2.90 -3.17 -12.26
C ARG A 32 2.12 -2.02 -12.90
N GLY A 33 2.67 -0.79 -12.86
CA GLY A 33 1.99 0.41 -13.35
C GLY A 33 0.79 0.84 -12.51
N LEU A 34 0.71 0.35 -11.27
CA LEU A 34 -0.33 0.69 -10.29
C LEU A 34 0.25 1.61 -9.21
N ARG A 35 -0.62 2.20 -8.39
CA ARG A 35 -0.16 3.04 -7.28
C ARG A 35 -0.99 2.84 -6.02
N LEU A 36 -0.33 3.01 -4.88
CA LEU A 36 -0.99 3.11 -3.59
C LEU A 36 -1.64 4.50 -3.46
N ALA A 37 -2.92 4.54 -3.11
CA ALA A 37 -3.66 5.78 -2.92
C ALA A 37 -3.62 6.26 -1.47
N TRP A 38 -3.66 5.33 -0.53
CA TRP A 38 -3.64 5.62 0.90
C TRP A 38 -3.08 4.44 1.70
N ALA A 39 -2.58 4.74 2.89
CA ALA A 39 -2.16 3.74 3.88
C ALA A 39 -2.53 4.20 5.28
N GLU A 40 -2.85 3.26 6.16
CA GLU A 40 -3.17 3.50 7.55
C GLU A 40 -2.44 2.50 8.45
N TYR A 41 -2.07 2.96 9.65
CA TYR A 41 -1.50 2.15 10.70
C TYR A 41 -2.49 2.01 11.84
N HIS A 42 -2.72 0.80 12.29
CA HIS A 42 -3.61 0.47 13.38
C HIS A 42 -2.89 -0.41 14.41
N GLY A 43 -3.21 -0.18 15.69
CA GLY A 43 -2.88 -1.12 16.74
C GLY A 43 -3.87 -2.29 16.79
N ASP A 44 -3.65 -3.17 17.75
CA ASP A 44 -4.43 -4.39 17.95
C ASP A 44 -5.73 -4.14 18.78
N ASP A 45 -6.23 -2.90 18.78
CA ASP A 45 -7.50 -2.52 19.41
C ASP A 45 -8.69 -2.97 18.56
N PRO A 46 -9.54 -3.90 19.05
CA PRO A 46 -10.61 -4.48 18.23
C PRO A 46 -11.69 -3.49 17.82
N GLU A 47 -12.01 -2.50 18.65
CA GLU A 47 -13.07 -1.52 18.34
C GLU A 47 -12.62 -0.60 17.21
N ARG A 48 -11.42 -0.03 17.33
CA ARG A 48 -10.84 0.85 16.31
C ARG A 48 -10.62 0.13 14.99
N LEU A 49 -10.08 -1.09 15.07
CA LEU A 49 -9.83 -1.90 13.86
C LEU A 49 -11.12 -2.31 13.16
N THR A 50 -12.17 -2.67 13.92
CA THR A 50 -13.49 -2.98 13.35
C THR A 50 -14.09 -1.76 12.65
N ALA A 51 -14.00 -0.56 13.25
CA ALA A 51 -14.48 0.68 12.65
C ALA A 51 -13.70 1.04 11.36
N ALA A 52 -12.38 0.88 11.37
CA ALA A 52 -11.55 1.09 10.19
C ALA A 52 -11.91 0.13 9.05
N LEU A 53 -12.06 -1.16 9.35
CA LEU A 53 -12.45 -2.17 8.37
C LEU A 53 -13.86 -1.94 7.82
N ALA A 54 -14.83 -1.56 8.66
CA ALA A 54 -16.18 -1.22 8.19
C ALA A 54 -16.16 -0.07 7.18
N ARG A 55 -15.37 0.97 7.44
CA ARG A 55 -15.18 2.11 6.54
C ARG A 55 -14.49 1.70 5.23
N THR A 56 -13.42 0.92 5.31
CA THR A 56 -12.69 0.50 4.11
C THR A 56 -13.48 -0.49 3.26
N PHE A 57 -14.25 -1.41 3.85
CA PHE A 57 -15.18 -2.28 3.12
C PHE A 57 -16.28 -1.49 2.36
N ALA A 58 -16.66 -0.32 2.84
CA ALA A 58 -17.64 0.54 2.19
C ALA A 58 -17.03 1.41 1.08
N SER A 59 -15.71 1.57 1.00
CA SER A 59 -15.06 2.45 0.02
C SER A 59 -15.07 1.90 -1.41
N GLY A 60 -15.14 0.58 -1.58
CA GLY A 60 -14.97 -0.09 -2.85
C GLY A 60 -13.52 -0.12 -3.35
N ASP A 61 -12.55 0.18 -2.49
CA ASP A 61 -11.13 0.09 -2.79
C ASP A 61 -10.59 -1.33 -2.59
N VAL A 62 -9.51 -1.64 -3.29
CA VAL A 62 -8.71 -2.83 -3.06
C VAL A 62 -7.77 -2.57 -1.89
N VAL A 63 -7.86 -3.37 -0.84
CA VAL A 63 -7.10 -3.14 0.39
C VAL A 63 -6.23 -4.33 0.74
N PHE A 64 -4.94 -4.09 0.91
CA PHE A 64 -4.00 -5.08 1.46
C PHE A 64 -3.81 -4.81 2.96
N SER A 65 -4.15 -5.80 3.78
CA SER A 65 -4.05 -5.74 5.24
C SER A 65 -2.94 -6.66 5.73
N PHE A 66 -1.97 -6.10 6.43
CA PHE A 66 -0.77 -6.77 6.91
C PHE A 66 -0.82 -6.88 8.44
N GLY A 67 -0.87 -8.10 8.97
CA GLY A 67 -0.80 -8.37 10.40
C GLY A 67 -2.12 -8.79 11.07
N GLY A 68 -2.02 -9.26 12.31
CA GLY A 68 -3.14 -9.59 13.20
C GLY A 68 -4.00 -10.80 12.80
N ILE A 69 -3.54 -11.67 11.89
CA ILE A 69 -4.31 -12.85 11.43
C ILE A 69 -3.84 -14.18 12.04
N GLY A 70 -2.91 -14.16 12.97
CA GLY A 70 -2.40 -15.34 13.67
C GLY A 70 -3.43 -15.96 14.64
N ALA A 71 -2.93 -16.75 15.59
CA ALA A 71 -3.76 -17.43 16.60
C ALA A 71 -3.39 -17.05 18.03
N THR A 72 -2.64 -15.96 18.21
CA THR A 72 -2.33 -15.41 19.53
C THR A 72 -3.46 -14.51 20.03
N PRO A 73 -3.57 -14.25 21.33
CA PRO A 73 -4.68 -13.47 21.89
C PRO A 73 -4.79 -12.03 21.40
N ASP A 74 -3.72 -11.48 20.90
CA ASP A 74 -3.61 -10.14 20.30
C ASP A 74 -3.95 -10.09 18.80
N ASP A 75 -4.10 -11.26 18.13
CA ASP A 75 -4.51 -11.35 16.74
C ASP A 75 -6.02 -11.16 16.57
N HIS A 76 -6.48 -9.94 16.32
CA HIS A 76 -7.90 -9.59 16.24
C HIS A 76 -8.42 -9.35 14.82
N THR A 77 -7.56 -9.27 13.81
CA THR A 77 -7.94 -8.85 12.44
C THR A 77 -9.05 -9.71 11.83
N ARG A 78 -9.04 -11.04 12.03
CA ARG A 78 -10.08 -11.94 11.51
C ARG A 78 -11.45 -11.67 12.15
N GLN A 79 -11.47 -11.51 13.47
CA GLN A 79 -12.66 -11.19 14.25
C GLN A 79 -13.22 -9.81 13.89
N CYS A 80 -12.33 -8.82 13.75
CA CYS A 80 -12.71 -7.46 13.36
C CYS A 80 -13.26 -7.40 11.94
N ALA A 81 -12.68 -8.16 10.99
CA ALA A 81 -13.20 -8.25 9.63
C ALA A 81 -14.59 -8.90 9.58
N ALA A 82 -14.81 -9.95 10.39
CA ALA A 82 -16.12 -10.57 10.52
C ALA A 82 -17.15 -9.59 11.13
N ALA A 83 -16.80 -8.95 12.25
CA ALA A 83 -17.66 -8.00 12.96
C ALA A 83 -18.04 -6.80 12.09
N ALA A 84 -17.09 -6.25 11.32
CA ALA A 84 -17.31 -5.12 10.42
C ALA A 84 -18.39 -5.38 9.36
N LEU A 85 -18.64 -6.65 9.03
CA LEU A 85 -19.64 -7.07 8.05
C LEU A 85 -20.83 -7.83 8.65
N GLY A 86 -20.87 -7.98 9.99
CA GLY A 86 -21.91 -8.75 10.66
C GLY A 86 -21.85 -10.26 10.36
N LEU A 87 -20.66 -10.80 10.10
CA LEU A 87 -20.42 -12.20 9.74
C LEU A 87 -19.93 -13.00 10.94
N GLY A 88 -20.17 -14.31 10.93
CA GLY A 88 -19.53 -15.25 11.83
C GLY A 88 -18.16 -15.72 11.33
N LEU A 89 -17.32 -16.21 12.25
CA LEU A 89 -16.09 -16.97 11.92
C LEU A 89 -16.40 -18.46 11.81
N ALA A 90 -15.79 -19.12 10.84
CA ALA A 90 -15.85 -20.58 10.71
C ALA A 90 -14.49 -21.09 10.18
N LEU A 91 -14.16 -22.34 10.55
CA LEU A 91 -13.00 -23.02 9.99
C LEU A 91 -13.23 -23.24 8.49
N HIS A 92 -12.39 -22.62 7.67
CA HIS A 92 -12.48 -22.73 6.23
C HIS A 92 -11.89 -24.05 5.75
N ALA A 93 -12.65 -24.81 4.96
CA ALA A 93 -12.27 -26.18 4.55
C ALA A 93 -10.92 -26.26 3.84
N ASP A 94 -10.63 -25.32 2.94
CA ASP A 94 -9.34 -25.28 2.23
C ASP A 94 -8.20 -24.86 3.17
N ALA A 95 -8.44 -23.94 4.11
CA ALA A 95 -7.46 -23.55 5.11
C ALA A 95 -7.15 -24.70 6.06
N GLU A 96 -8.16 -25.43 6.51
CA GLU A 96 -7.97 -26.65 7.30
C GLU A 96 -7.09 -27.67 6.57
N ARG A 97 -7.37 -27.92 5.29
CA ARG A 97 -6.58 -28.85 4.46
C ARG A 97 -5.11 -28.43 4.39
N GLU A 98 -4.83 -27.14 4.15
CA GLU A 98 -3.47 -26.62 4.09
C GLU A 98 -2.76 -26.68 5.44
N ILE A 99 -3.43 -26.33 6.54
CA ILE A 99 -2.88 -26.38 7.90
C ILE A 99 -2.59 -27.83 8.30
N ARG A 100 -3.52 -28.76 8.05
CA ARG A 100 -3.30 -30.19 8.31
C ARG A 100 -2.18 -30.75 7.44
N GLY A 101 -2.09 -30.34 6.19
CA GLY A 101 -1.00 -30.71 5.29
C GLY A 101 0.37 -30.20 5.77
N ARG A 102 0.40 -29.06 6.48
CA ARG A 102 1.62 -28.49 7.06
C ARG A 102 2.06 -29.22 8.34
N PHE A 103 1.12 -29.49 9.23
CA PHE A 103 1.42 -29.98 10.59
C PHE A 103 1.22 -31.49 10.78
N GLY A 104 0.47 -32.15 9.88
CA GLY A 104 0.21 -33.58 9.98
C GLY A 104 -0.37 -33.97 11.34
N ALA A 105 0.27 -34.92 12.00
CA ALA A 105 -0.13 -35.40 13.34
C ALA A 105 0.00 -34.33 14.43
N GLU A 106 0.78 -33.29 14.23
CA GLU A 106 0.92 -32.16 15.17
C GLU A 106 -0.16 -31.10 15.03
N THR A 107 -1.19 -31.32 14.23
CA THR A 107 -2.30 -30.38 14.09
C THR A 107 -3.09 -30.33 15.41
N THR A 108 -3.17 -29.14 16.00
CA THR A 108 -3.91 -28.88 17.24
C THR A 108 -5.10 -27.97 16.97
N PRO A 109 -6.12 -27.94 17.84
CA PRO A 109 -7.22 -26.97 17.72
C PRO A 109 -6.72 -25.52 17.66
N GLN A 110 -5.67 -25.18 18.41
CA GLN A 110 -5.08 -23.84 18.39
C GLN A 110 -4.47 -23.51 17.03
N ARG A 111 -3.82 -24.46 16.36
CA ARG A 111 -3.29 -24.27 15.00
C ARG A 111 -4.40 -24.11 13.97
N LEU A 112 -5.52 -24.81 14.14
CA LEU A 112 -6.68 -24.69 13.24
C LEU A 112 -7.37 -23.33 13.34
N LYS A 113 -7.26 -22.62 14.46
CA LYS A 113 -7.77 -21.24 14.58
C LYS A 113 -7.19 -20.30 13.52
N MET A 114 -5.97 -20.53 13.03
CA MET A 114 -5.40 -19.73 11.94
C MET A 114 -6.15 -19.89 10.61
N GLY A 115 -7.03 -20.88 10.51
CA GLY A 115 -7.90 -21.10 9.35
C GLY A 115 -9.36 -20.74 9.60
N GLU A 116 -9.70 -20.17 10.77
CA GLU A 116 -11.03 -19.63 11.05
C GLU A 116 -11.15 -18.24 10.41
N PHE A 117 -11.93 -18.15 9.36
CA PHE A 117 -12.13 -16.94 8.57
C PHE A 117 -13.57 -16.48 8.60
N PRO A 118 -13.87 -15.20 8.30
CA PRO A 118 -15.23 -14.72 8.13
C PRO A 118 -15.98 -15.54 7.07
N ALA A 119 -17.26 -15.78 7.28
CA ALA A 119 -18.09 -16.53 6.34
C ALA A 119 -18.05 -15.91 4.93
N GLY A 120 -17.80 -16.74 3.92
CA GLY A 120 -17.67 -16.32 2.53
C GLY A 120 -16.25 -15.82 2.13
N ALA A 121 -15.26 -15.93 3.02
CA ALA A 121 -13.87 -15.65 2.67
C ALA A 121 -13.31 -16.67 1.65
N GLU A 122 -12.34 -16.23 0.85
CA GLU A 122 -11.48 -17.09 0.03
C GLU A 122 -10.10 -17.19 0.69
N ILE A 123 -9.34 -18.27 0.45
CA ILE A 123 -7.96 -18.37 0.95
C ILE A 123 -6.98 -17.67 0.01
N ILE A 124 -5.93 -17.08 0.60
CA ILE A 124 -4.73 -16.62 -0.09
C ILE A 124 -3.64 -17.65 0.17
N PRO A 125 -3.11 -18.34 -0.87
CA PRO A 125 -2.07 -19.35 -0.67
C PRO A 125 -0.81 -18.73 -0.09
N ASN A 126 -0.20 -19.45 0.87
CA ASN A 126 1.06 -19.05 1.48
C ASN A 126 2.17 -20.03 1.05
N PRO A 127 3.03 -19.66 0.12
CA PRO A 127 4.08 -20.53 -0.38
C PRO A 127 5.19 -20.80 0.64
N PHE A 128 5.30 -19.95 1.68
CA PHE A 128 6.35 -20.08 2.69
C PHE A 128 6.09 -21.22 3.68
N ASN A 129 4.87 -21.30 4.23
CA ASN A 129 4.57 -22.26 5.29
C ASN A 129 3.20 -22.93 5.18
N ARG A 130 2.45 -22.71 4.10
CA ARG A 130 1.12 -23.27 3.82
C ARG A 130 0.01 -22.80 4.77
N ILE A 131 0.26 -21.87 5.68
CA ILE A 131 -0.77 -21.28 6.52
C ILE A 131 -1.36 -20.11 5.75
N PRO A 132 -2.59 -20.23 5.20
CA PRO A 132 -3.11 -19.26 4.27
C PRO A 132 -3.50 -17.95 4.95
N GLY A 133 -3.49 -16.86 4.19
CA GLY A 133 -4.28 -15.67 4.48
C GLY A 133 -5.71 -15.84 3.98
N PHE A 134 -6.48 -14.77 4.07
CA PHE A 134 -7.85 -14.78 3.55
C PHE A 134 -8.19 -13.50 2.80
N ALA A 135 -9.13 -13.61 1.89
CA ALA A 135 -9.73 -12.50 1.17
C ALA A 135 -11.21 -12.41 1.51
N LEU A 136 -11.70 -11.19 1.66
CA LEU A 136 -13.11 -10.93 1.89
C LEU A 136 -13.50 -9.66 1.13
N ARG A 137 -14.38 -9.79 0.13
CA ARG A 137 -14.58 -8.72 -0.86
C ARG A 137 -13.26 -8.32 -1.51
N GLU A 138 -12.98 -7.02 -1.64
CA GLU A 138 -11.72 -6.50 -2.19
C GLU A 138 -10.64 -6.28 -1.11
N HIS A 139 -10.71 -6.99 0.02
CA HIS A 139 -9.73 -6.93 1.11
C HIS A 139 -8.93 -8.22 1.19
N TRP A 140 -7.60 -8.09 1.23
CA TRP A 140 -6.62 -9.16 1.17
C TRP A 140 -5.80 -9.15 2.46
N PHE A 141 -6.07 -10.10 3.34
CA PHE A 141 -5.47 -10.18 4.68
C PHE A 141 -4.32 -11.18 4.67
N VAL A 142 -3.14 -10.68 4.96
CA VAL A 142 -1.89 -11.46 4.99
C VAL A 142 -1.17 -11.30 6.33
N PRO A 143 -0.27 -12.24 6.72
CA PRO A 143 0.49 -12.14 7.97
C PRO A 143 1.34 -10.88 8.05
N GLY A 144 1.74 -10.49 9.28
CA GLY A 144 2.68 -9.38 9.51
C GLY A 144 4.17 -9.72 9.27
N PHE A 145 4.49 -10.90 8.74
CA PHE A 145 5.87 -11.31 8.45
C PHE A 145 6.19 -11.11 6.97
N PRO A 146 7.19 -10.28 6.59
CA PRO A 146 7.54 -10.01 5.19
C PRO A 146 7.73 -11.27 4.34
N GLN A 147 8.40 -12.29 4.86
CA GLN A 147 8.69 -13.55 4.13
C GLN A 147 7.42 -14.31 3.71
N MET A 148 6.31 -14.09 4.42
CA MET A 148 5.01 -14.67 4.10
C MET A 148 4.14 -13.68 3.33
N ALA A 149 3.99 -12.47 3.85
CA ALA A 149 3.07 -11.46 3.32
C ALA A 149 3.41 -11.03 1.90
N TRP A 150 4.69 -10.84 1.57
CA TRP A 150 5.10 -10.31 0.28
C TRP A 150 4.78 -11.25 -0.88
N PRO A 151 5.19 -12.53 -0.89
CA PRO A 151 4.82 -13.44 -1.97
C PRO A 151 3.30 -13.69 -2.06
N MET A 152 2.58 -13.62 -0.94
CA MET A 152 1.12 -13.71 -0.95
C MET A 152 0.49 -12.48 -1.63
N THR A 153 0.99 -11.28 -1.32
CA THR A 153 0.54 -10.03 -1.95
C THR A 153 0.84 -10.02 -3.45
N GLU A 154 2.03 -10.43 -3.86
CA GLU A 154 2.41 -10.55 -5.27
C GLU A 154 1.50 -11.55 -6.00
N TRP A 155 1.23 -12.71 -5.39
CA TRP A 155 0.30 -13.68 -5.95
C TRP A 155 -1.10 -13.06 -6.19
N VAL A 156 -1.62 -12.29 -5.22
CA VAL A 156 -2.90 -11.61 -5.37
C VAL A 156 -2.85 -10.62 -6.53
N LEU A 157 -1.84 -9.75 -6.58
CA LEU A 157 -1.69 -8.77 -7.66
C LEU A 157 -1.64 -9.45 -9.02
N ASP A 158 -0.81 -10.50 -9.16
CA ASP A 158 -0.56 -11.16 -10.45
C ASP A 158 -1.72 -12.05 -10.91
N THR A 159 -2.57 -12.54 -10.00
CA THR A 159 -3.71 -13.39 -10.34
C THR A 159 -5.02 -12.63 -10.43
N LYS A 160 -5.29 -11.72 -9.52
CA LYS A 160 -6.60 -11.02 -9.43
C LYS A 160 -6.60 -9.69 -10.18
N TYR A 161 -5.47 -8.96 -10.22
CA TYR A 161 -5.40 -7.59 -10.74
C TYR A 161 -4.51 -7.42 -11.98
N ARG A 162 -4.00 -8.51 -12.54
CA ARG A 162 -3.17 -8.47 -13.77
C ARG A 162 -3.83 -7.70 -14.92
N HIS A 163 -5.15 -7.72 -14.97
CA HIS A 163 -5.92 -7.00 -15.99
C HIS A 163 -5.86 -5.48 -15.86
N LEU A 164 -5.37 -4.95 -14.72
CA LEU A 164 -5.18 -3.52 -14.46
C LEU A 164 -3.75 -3.05 -14.75
N PHE A 165 -2.81 -3.97 -14.98
CA PHE A 165 -1.41 -3.61 -15.18
C PHE A 165 -1.24 -2.71 -16.38
N ASP A 166 -0.41 -1.67 -16.25
CA ASP A 166 -0.07 -0.69 -17.29
C ASP A 166 -1.28 0.03 -17.98
N ARG A 167 -2.49 -0.10 -17.44
CA ARG A 167 -3.66 0.61 -18.00
C ARG A 167 -3.55 2.11 -17.84
N ASP A 168 -3.11 2.53 -16.66
CA ASP A 168 -2.90 3.94 -16.32
C ASP A 168 -1.39 4.18 -16.17
N ARG A 169 -0.65 4.05 -17.29
CA ARG A 169 0.79 4.36 -17.26
C ARG A 169 0.98 5.78 -16.75
N TRP A 170 1.64 5.87 -15.62
CA TRP A 170 2.09 7.12 -15.06
C TRP A 170 3.56 7.29 -15.40
N ALA A 171 3.88 8.47 -15.89
CA ALA A 171 5.25 8.91 -16.01
C ALA A 171 5.50 10.02 -14.98
N GLU A 172 6.72 10.07 -14.51
CA GLU A 172 7.21 11.13 -13.65
C GLU A 172 8.55 11.59 -14.19
N ALA A 173 8.76 12.89 -14.20
CA ALA A 173 10.05 13.49 -14.49
C ALA A 173 10.25 14.70 -13.59
N SER A 174 11.50 14.95 -13.20
CA SER A 174 11.88 16.05 -12.35
C SER A 174 13.22 16.62 -12.74
N VAL A 175 13.53 17.79 -12.21
CA VAL A 175 14.84 18.45 -12.24
C VAL A 175 15.19 18.93 -10.85
N ILE A 176 16.48 18.97 -10.54
CA ILE A 176 16.98 19.53 -9.29
C ILE A 176 17.20 21.02 -9.48
N VAL A 177 16.41 21.85 -8.78
CA VAL A 177 16.44 23.30 -8.85
C VAL A 177 17.24 23.86 -7.68
N TYR A 178 18.17 24.76 -7.97
CA TYR A 178 18.99 25.46 -7.00
C TYR A 178 18.61 26.93 -6.93
N GLU A 179 18.88 27.55 -5.78
CA GLU A 179 18.83 29.02 -5.60
C GLU A 179 17.44 29.66 -5.67
N LEU A 180 16.36 28.87 -5.77
CA LEU A 180 14.99 29.36 -5.71
C LEU A 180 14.30 28.87 -4.45
N PRO A 181 13.62 29.75 -3.68
CA PRO A 181 12.71 29.36 -2.61
C PRO A 181 11.46 28.69 -3.20
N GLU A 182 10.86 27.76 -2.46
CA GLU A 182 9.63 27.07 -2.86
C GLU A 182 8.48 28.06 -3.13
N SER A 183 8.37 29.14 -2.34
CA SER A 183 7.38 30.20 -2.54
C SER A 183 7.49 30.92 -3.90
N THR A 184 8.69 30.95 -4.49
CA THR A 184 8.93 31.51 -5.82
C THR A 184 8.53 30.55 -6.93
N ILE A 185 8.58 29.24 -6.64
CA ILE A 185 8.25 28.17 -7.59
C ILE A 185 6.74 27.88 -7.60
N ALA A 186 6.04 28.11 -6.50
CA ALA A 186 4.62 27.79 -6.37
C ALA A 186 3.72 28.33 -7.50
N PRO A 187 3.84 29.60 -7.94
CA PRO A 187 3.05 30.10 -9.08
C PRO A 187 3.32 29.34 -10.39
N LEU A 188 4.58 28.92 -10.65
CA LEU A 188 4.92 28.11 -11.81
C LEU A 188 4.23 26.73 -11.75
N MET A 189 4.17 26.11 -10.58
CA MET A 189 3.47 24.83 -10.40
C MET A 189 1.96 24.98 -10.65
N GLU A 190 1.36 26.09 -10.21
CA GLU A 190 -0.05 26.41 -10.49
C GLU A 190 -0.30 26.60 -11.98
N GLU A 191 0.59 27.31 -12.69
CA GLU A 191 0.52 27.50 -14.15
C GLU A 191 0.58 26.15 -14.87
N VAL A 192 1.50 25.28 -14.50
CA VAL A 192 1.64 23.94 -15.07
C VAL A 192 0.39 23.08 -14.80
N ASN A 193 -0.10 23.05 -13.56
CA ASN A 193 -1.32 22.31 -13.21
C ASN A 193 -2.58 22.85 -13.93
N ALA A 194 -2.64 24.15 -14.18
CA ALA A 194 -3.74 24.77 -14.93
C ALA A 194 -3.71 24.37 -16.41
N ARG A 195 -2.52 24.30 -17.01
CA ARG A 195 -2.32 23.98 -18.42
C ARG A 195 -2.48 22.50 -18.74
N TYR A 196 -1.96 21.63 -17.89
CA TYR A 196 -1.93 20.16 -18.09
C TYR A 196 -2.86 19.48 -17.07
N LYS A 197 -4.12 19.27 -17.45
CA LYS A 197 -5.14 18.73 -16.53
C LYS A 197 -4.91 17.26 -16.12
N GLY A 198 -4.16 16.50 -16.92
CA GLY A 198 -3.77 15.10 -16.62
C GLY A 198 -2.51 14.96 -15.80
N LEU A 199 -1.89 16.08 -15.40
CA LEU A 199 -0.65 16.08 -14.62
C LEU A 199 -0.85 16.73 -13.24
N LYS A 200 0.09 16.38 -12.34
CA LYS A 200 0.28 17.03 -11.05
C LYS A 200 1.73 17.46 -10.91
N ALA A 201 1.98 18.76 -10.79
CA ALA A 201 3.29 19.28 -10.40
C ALA A 201 3.56 18.97 -8.92
N PHE A 202 4.81 18.69 -8.59
CA PHE A 202 5.27 18.47 -7.21
C PHE A 202 6.60 19.18 -6.96
N SER A 203 6.85 19.53 -5.71
CA SER A 203 8.13 20.01 -5.21
C SER A 203 8.54 19.22 -3.97
N LEU A 204 9.81 18.83 -3.89
CA LEU A 204 10.39 18.12 -2.75
C LEU A 204 11.64 18.90 -2.29
N PRO A 205 11.51 19.78 -1.29
CA PRO A 205 12.63 20.53 -0.76
C PRO A 205 13.61 19.64 -0.02
N SER A 206 14.91 19.84 -0.26
CA SER A 206 16.02 19.25 0.48
C SER A 206 16.80 20.34 1.21
N MET A 207 16.99 20.15 2.51
CA MET A 207 17.79 21.06 3.34
C MET A 207 19.30 20.88 3.19
N GLY A 208 19.73 19.93 2.34
CA GLY A 208 21.15 19.69 2.08
C GLY A 208 21.79 18.79 3.14
N GLU A 209 21.16 17.69 3.51
CA GLU A 209 21.72 16.69 4.42
C GLU A 209 23.04 16.12 3.89
N GLY A 210 23.97 15.80 4.81
CA GLY A 210 25.25 15.20 4.46
C GLY A 210 26.21 16.11 3.67
N GLY A 211 26.05 17.44 3.73
CA GLY A 211 26.89 18.39 2.99
C GLY A 211 26.43 18.67 1.56
N ALA A 212 25.30 18.12 1.15
CA ALA A 212 24.68 18.44 -0.12
C ALA A 212 24.17 19.91 -0.13
N ARG A 213 24.21 20.54 -1.31
CA ARG A 213 23.64 21.88 -1.48
C ARG A 213 22.13 21.84 -1.34
N ARG A 214 21.53 22.84 -0.68
CA ARG A 214 20.08 23.02 -0.65
C ARG A 214 19.52 23.06 -2.06
N HIS A 215 18.45 22.33 -2.29
CA HIS A 215 17.77 22.23 -3.58
C HIS A 215 16.30 21.85 -3.44
N ILE A 216 15.59 22.00 -4.52
CA ILE A 216 14.22 21.50 -4.65
C ILE A 216 14.20 20.53 -5.83
N GLU A 217 13.73 19.32 -5.62
CA GLU A 217 13.34 18.46 -6.72
C GLU A 217 11.97 18.93 -7.20
N LEU A 218 11.93 19.53 -8.40
CA LEU A 218 10.71 20.04 -9.03
C LEU A 218 10.34 19.15 -10.21
N GLY A 219 9.13 18.62 -10.21
CA GLY A 219 8.72 17.70 -11.24
C GLY A 219 7.23 17.71 -11.53
N VAL A 220 6.86 16.89 -12.49
CA VAL A 220 5.49 16.59 -12.87
C VAL A 220 5.28 15.09 -12.97
N ARG A 221 4.08 14.66 -12.65
CA ARG A 221 3.67 13.26 -12.77
C ARG A 221 2.26 13.15 -13.32
N GLY A 222 2.01 12.14 -14.16
CA GLY A 222 0.69 11.86 -14.76
C GLY A 222 0.78 11.20 -16.12
N ALA A 223 -0.08 11.58 -17.07
CA ALA A 223 -0.16 10.98 -18.38
C ALA A 223 1.19 11.06 -19.12
N PRO A 224 1.78 9.94 -19.60
CA PRO A 224 3.11 9.92 -20.20
C PRO A 224 3.31 10.88 -21.36
N ALA A 225 2.27 11.06 -22.19
CA ALA A 225 2.32 11.94 -23.35
C ALA A 225 2.46 13.43 -22.98
N GLU A 226 2.04 13.83 -21.78
CA GLU A 226 2.07 15.21 -21.31
C GLU A 226 3.31 15.55 -20.48
N VAL A 227 4.00 14.54 -19.91
CA VAL A 227 5.14 14.76 -19.00
C VAL A 227 6.28 15.50 -19.68
N GLY A 228 6.67 15.11 -20.90
CA GLY A 228 7.75 15.77 -21.65
C GLY A 228 7.46 17.25 -21.90
N PRO A 229 6.35 17.60 -22.56
CA PRO A 229 5.97 19.01 -22.80
C PRO A 229 5.85 19.83 -21.50
N ALA A 230 5.28 19.26 -20.44
CA ALA A 230 5.15 19.96 -19.15
C ALA A 230 6.53 20.20 -18.47
N MET A 231 7.45 19.24 -18.56
CA MET A 231 8.81 19.44 -18.05
C MET A 231 9.58 20.50 -18.82
N ASP A 232 9.33 20.66 -20.11
CA ASP A 232 9.92 21.76 -20.89
C ASP A 232 9.38 23.12 -20.43
N ASP A 233 8.08 23.21 -20.05
CA ASP A 233 7.50 24.39 -19.46
C ASP A 233 8.09 24.67 -18.05
N VAL A 234 8.28 23.62 -17.24
CA VAL A 234 8.93 23.72 -15.93
C VAL A 234 10.35 24.28 -16.07
N ARG A 235 11.17 23.74 -16.98
CA ARG A 235 12.54 24.20 -17.20
C ARG A 235 12.58 25.68 -17.61
N ARG A 236 11.76 26.07 -18.60
CA ARG A 236 11.62 27.46 -19.03
C ARG A 236 11.14 28.37 -17.90
N GLY A 237 10.23 27.89 -17.07
CA GLY A 237 9.75 28.63 -15.90
C GLY A 237 10.84 28.87 -14.88
N VAL A 238 11.64 27.86 -14.56
CA VAL A 238 12.79 27.97 -13.63
C VAL A 238 13.80 29.00 -14.15
N GLU A 239 14.14 28.96 -15.44
CA GLU A 239 15.02 29.94 -16.07
C GLU A 239 14.50 31.38 -15.99
N ARG A 240 13.21 31.60 -16.27
CA ARG A 240 12.54 32.90 -16.13
C ARG A 240 12.62 33.46 -14.70
N LEU A 241 12.59 32.60 -13.70
CA LEU A 241 12.70 32.94 -12.29
C LEU A 241 14.15 33.13 -11.82
N GLY A 242 15.14 33.01 -12.72
CA GLY A 242 16.56 33.14 -12.42
C GLY A 242 17.18 31.95 -11.71
N GLY A 243 16.47 30.82 -11.65
CA GLY A 243 16.97 29.56 -11.06
C GLY A 243 17.91 28.79 -11.99
N ARG A 244 18.63 27.86 -11.39
CA ARG A 244 19.48 26.87 -12.12
C ARG A 244 18.97 25.48 -11.82
N TYR A 245 19.01 24.60 -12.81
CA TYR A 245 18.63 23.22 -12.63
C TYR A 245 19.66 22.24 -13.21
N LYS A 246 19.60 21.00 -12.75
CA LYS A 246 20.35 19.85 -13.25
C LYS A 246 19.42 18.69 -13.57
#